data_400dd69b0ab42bf3b68a394b1c7b4b8c
#
_entry.id   400dd69b0ab42bf3b68a394b1c7b4b8c
#
_cell.length_a   1.000
_cell.length_b   1.000
_cell.length_c   1.000
_cell.angle_alpha   90.00
_cell.angle_beta   90.00
_cell.angle_gamma   90.00
#
_symmetry.space_group_name_H-M   'P 1'
#
loop_
_entity.id
_entity.type
_entity.pdbx_description
1 polymer ?
#
loop_
_entity_poly.entity_id
_entity_poly.type
_entity_poly.pdbx_seq_one_letter_code
_entity_poly.pdbx_strand_id
1 'polypeptide(L)'
;EQLQECGDFSLYIHSESDTPLFLLGHSLGAQMAQYVICHCDSSLYSGVILTGCPYIHDTKALLSDIEAEISEKGADAPSMDVFLKLFGKVAEPFPEKCTVSWVTSDLERALYYETLPYTNKMYSCRFYRSFLQLASEVQRKDYLKNVSPKPPFLLMSGTQDMVGDKG
;
A
#
# COMPACT_ATOMS: atom_id res chain seq x y z
N GLU A 1 -1.35 -15.33 -0.80
CA GLU A 1 -1.62 -15.88 0.54
C GLU A 1 -2.26 -14.81 1.43
N GLN A 2 -1.54 -13.80 1.94
CA GLN A 2 -2.09 -12.76 2.84
C GLN A 2 -3.36 -12.07 2.31
N LEU A 3 -3.44 -11.79 1.01
CA LEU A 3 -4.61 -11.15 0.41
C LEU A 3 -5.85 -12.05 0.42
N GLN A 4 -5.65 -13.36 0.26
CA GLN A 4 -6.73 -14.34 0.38
C GLN A 4 -7.19 -14.46 1.84
N GLU A 5 -6.27 -14.49 2.79
CA GLU A 5 -6.55 -14.50 4.22
C GLU A 5 -7.41 -13.30 4.66
N CYS A 6 -7.19 -12.11 4.08
CA CYS A 6 -8.05 -10.95 4.34
C CYS A 6 -9.50 -11.18 3.88
N GLY A 7 -9.69 -11.83 2.71
CA GLY A 7 -11.01 -12.20 2.23
C GLY A 7 -11.69 -13.24 3.11
N ASP A 8 -10.97 -14.29 3.47
CA ASP A 8 -11.47 -15.37 4.34
C ASP A 8 -11.84 -14.85 5.73
N PHE A 9 -11.03 -13.94 6.28
CA PHE A 9 -11.34 -13.27 7.55
C PHE A 9 -12.58 -12.39 7.47
N SER A 10 -12.79 -11.71 6.35
CA SER A 10 -14.01 -10.91 6.13
C SER A 10 -15.26 -11.80 6.06
N LEU A 11 -15.18 -12.95 5.42
CA LEU A 11 -16.24 -13.96 5.41
C LEU A 11 -16.55 -14.46 6.82
N TYR A 12 -15.51 -14.75 7.61
CA TYR A 12 -15.67 -15.18 8.98
C TYR A 12 -16.39 -14.11 9.82
N ILE A 13 -15.94 -12.84 9.78
CA ILE A 13 -16.61 -11.75 10.52
C ILE A 13 -18.09 -11.63 10.11
N HIS A 14 -18.36 -11.70 8.82
CA HIS A 14 -19.74 -11.60 8.32
C HIS A 14 -20.61 -12.76 8.78
N SER A 15 -20.05 -13.96 8.96
CA SER A 15 -20.78 -15.12 9.49
C SER A 15 -21.10 -15.01 10.98
N GLU A 16 -20.32 -14.24 11.73
CA GLU A 16 -20.47 -14.06 13.18
C GLU A 16 -21.38 -12.88 13.55
N SER A 17 -21.71 -11.99 12.60
CA SER A 17 -22.46 -10.77 12.89
C SER A 17 -23.18 -10.22 11.67
N ASP A 18 -24.43 -9.80 11.87
CA ASP A 18 -25.25 -9.08 10.87
C ASP A 18 -24.93 -7.57 10.80
N THR A 19 -23.91 -7.11 11.53
CA THR A 19 -23.52 -5.69 11.52
C THR A 19 -22.87 -5.29 10.20
N PRO A 20 -23.05 -4.03 9.74
CA PRO A 20 -22.40 -3.54 8.54
C PRO A 20 -20.86 -3.65 8.62
N LEU A 21 -20.25 -4.31 7.64
CA LEU A 21 -18.79 -4.48 7.53
C LEU A 21 -18.22 -3.42 6.58
N PHE A 22 -17.18 -2.73 7.03
CA PHE A 22 -16.43 -1.77 6.22
C PHE A 22 -14.98 -2.23 6.05
N LEU A 23 -14.46 -2.10 4.83
CA LEU A 23 -13.06 -2.37 4.53
C LEU A 23 -12.27 -1.05 4.51
N LEU A 24 -11.31 -0.90 5.41
CA LEU A 24 -10.42 0.26 5.45
C LEU A 24 -9.00 -0.16 5.07
N GLY A 25 -8.43 0.53 4.08
CA GLY A 25 -7.04 0.37 3.68
C GLY A 25 -6.28 1.69 3.74
N HIS A 26 -5.07 1.67 4.32
CA HIS A 26 -4.16 2.82 4.34
C HIS A 26 -2.84 2.47 3.65
N SER A 27 -2.33 3.36 2.79
CA SER A 27 -1.07 3.19 2.08
C SER A 27 -1.06 1.86 1.28
N LEU A 28 -0.09 0.98 1.49
CA LEU A 28 -0.09 -0.39 0.93
C LEU A 28 -1.41 -1.13 1.20
N GLY A 29 -1.98 -0.95 2.41
CA GLY A 29 -3.29 -1.52 2.75
C GLY A 29 -4.43 -1.02 1.84
N ALA A 30 -4.32 0.18 1.26
CA ALA A 30 -5.30 0.67 0.29
C ALA A 30 -5.22 -0.11 -1.05
N GLN A 31 -4.02 -0.49 -1.48
CA GLN A 31 -3.85 -1.37 -2.65
C GLN A 31 -4.32 -2.80 -2.34
N MET A 32 -4.02 -3.30 -1.13
CA MET A 32 -4.51 -4.61 -0.68
C MET A 32 -6.05 -4.66 -0.64
N ALA A 33 -6.70 -3.60 -0.12
CA ALA A 33 -8.16 -3.49 -0.10
C ALA A 33 -8.76 -3.52 -1.51
N GLN A 34 -8.15 -2.81 -2.47
CA GLN A 34 -8.56 -2.86 -3.87
C GLN A 34 -8.45 -4.28 -4.45
N TYR A 35 -7.38 -4.99 -4.12
CA TYR A 35 -7.21 -6.39 -4.53
C TYR A 35 -8.32 -7.28 -3.94
N VAL A 36 -8.56 -7.16 -2.64
CA VAL A 36 -9.56 -7.97 -1.92
C VAL A 36 -10.94 -7.83 -2.53
N ILE A 37 -11.41 -6.60 -2.79
CA ILE A 37 -12.74 -6.38 -3.38
C ILE A 37 -12.87 -6.85 -4.84
N CYS A 38 -11.76 -7.04 -5.53
CA CYS A 38 -11.76 -7.57 -6.90
C CYS A 38 -11.73 -9.10 -6.96
N HIS A 39 -11.22 -9.75 -5.93
CA HIS A 39 -10.97 -11.20 -5.92
C HIS A 39 -11.81 -11.96 -4.88
N CYS A 40 -12.43 -11.25 -3.93
CA CYS A 40 -13.35 -11.78 -2.96
C CYS A 40 -14.76 -11.23 -3.20
N ASP A 41 -15.74 -11.73 -2.47
CA ASP A 41 -17.11 -11.24 -2.59
C ASP A 41 -17.24 -9.82 -2.03
N SER A 42 -17.26 -8.84 -2.93
CA SER A 42 -17.40 -7.43 -2.56
C SER A 42 -18.74 -7.06 -1.93
N SER A 43 -19.76 -7.95 -2.05
CA SER A 43 -21.07 -7.74 -1.43
C SER A 43 -21.05 -7.82 0.11
N LEU A 44 -19.98 -8.39 0.67
CA LEU A 44 -19.74 -8.42 2.12
C LEU A 44 -19.58 -7.02 2.72
N TYR A 45 -19.15 -6.03 1.91
CA TYR A 45 -18.80 -4.72 2.43
C TYR A 45 -19.90 -3.69 2.18
N SER A 46 -20.31 -3.03 3.26
CA SER A 46 -21.19 -1.87 3.22
C SER A 46 -20.50 -0.59 2.71
N GLY A 47 -19.17 -0.59 2.68
CA GLY A 47 -18.36 0.48 2.11
C GLY A 47 -16.87 0.19 2.19
N VAL A 48 -16.09 0.89 1.36
CA VAL A 48 -14.63 0.78 1.29
C VAL A 48 -14.01 2.16 1.52
N ILE A 49 -13.07 2.24 2.43
CA ILE A 49 -12.35 3.47 2.78
C ILE A 49 -10.89 3.28 2.40
N LEU A 50 -10.39 4.13 1.49
CA LEU A 50 -8.99 4.10 1.05
C LEU A 50 -8.32 5.42 1.42
N THR A 51 -7.21 5.35 2.16
CA THR A 51 -6.48 6.54 2.58
C THR A 51 -5.01 6.47 2.17
N GLY A 52 -4.45 7.60 1.68
CA GLY A 52 -3.05 7.70 1.29
C GLY A 52 -2.61 6.58 0.34
N CYS A 53 -3.43 6.29 -0.66
CA CYS A 53 -3.17 5.19 -1.60
C CYS A 53 -1.92 5.50 -2.44
N PRO A 54 -0.89 4.62 -2.45
CA PRO A 54 0.30 4.87 -3.25
C PRO A 54 0.01 4.81 -4.74
N TYR A 55 0.65 5.73 -5.47
CA TYR A 55 0.76 5.62 -6.93
C TYR A 55 2.22 5.43 -7.32
N ILE A 56 2.54 4.30 -7.91
CA ILE A 56 3.91 3.94 -8.27
C ILE A 56 4.10 4.12 -9.78
N HIS A 57 4.95 5.08 -10.12
CA HIS A 57 5.38 5.26 -11.50
C HIS A 57 6.31 4.12 -11.93
N ASP A 58 6.30 3.81 -13.21
CA ASP A 58 7.24 2.88 -13.84
C ASP A 58 7.40 1.50 -13.14
N THR A 59 6.26 0.95 -12.67
CA THR A 59 6.24 -0.36 -12.00
C THR A 59 6.97 -1.46 -12.78
N LYS A 60 6.95 -1.40 -14.12
CA LYS A 60 7.64 -2.38 -14.98
C LYS A 60 9.16 -2.28 -14.86
N ALA A 61 9.71 -1.07 -14.88
CA ALA A 61 11.15 -0.85 -14.73
C ALA A 61 11.61 -1.29 -13.33
N LEU A 62 10.86 -0.90 -12.29
CA LEU A 62 11.16 -1.29 -10.91
C LEU A 62 11.07 -2.81 -10.69
N LEU A 63 10.11 -3.49 -11.34
CA LEU A 63 10.04 -4.96 -11.33
C LEU A 63 11.25 -5.60 -12.00
N SER A 64 11.74 -5.05 -13.12
CA SER A 64 12.95 -5.53 -13.76
C SER A 64 14.18 -5.35 -12.86
N ASP A 65 14.29 -4.21 -12.19
CA ASP A 65 15.38 -3.92 -11.26
C ASP A 65 15.39 -4.89 -10.08
N ILE A 66 14.23 -5.13 -9.47
CA ILE A 66 14.15 -6.04 -8.32
C ILE A 66 14.40 -7.51 -8.69
N GLU A 67 14.01 -7.95 -9.89
CA GLU A 67 14.33 -9.30 -10.38
C GLU A 67 15.85 -9.46 -10.63
N ALA A 68 16.50 -8.40 -11.10
CA ALA A 68 17.97 -8.40 -11.23
C ALA A 68 18.65 -8.51 -9.87
N GLU A 69 18.20 -7.73 -8.86
CA GLU A 69 18.73 -7.84 -7.49
C GLU A 69 18.49 -9.22 -6.88
N ILE A 70 17.30 -9.81 -7.07
CA ILE A 70 16.99 -11.17 -6.59
C ILE A 70 17.97 -12.18 -7.21
N SER A 71 18.26 -12.04 -8.49
CA SER A 71 19.20 -12.93 -9.18
C SER A 71 20.64 -12.82 -8.66
N GLU A 72 21.04 -11.62 -8.23
CA GLU A 72 22.38 -11.33 -7.73
C GLU A 72 22.53 -11.64 -6.24
N LYS A 73 21.59 -11.19 -5.41
CA LYS A 73 21.70 -11.13 -3.94
C LYS A 73 20.79 -12.11 -3.21
N GLY A 74 19.81 -12.69 -3.92
CA GLY A 74 18.76 -13.54 -3.36
C GLY A 74 17.53 -12.78 -2.91
N ALA A 75 16.40 -13.49 -2.84
CA ALA A 75 15.09 -12.90 -2.58
C ALA A 75 14.93 -12.29 -1.17
N ASP A 76 15.67 -12.79 -0.20
CA ASP A 76 15.60 -12.36 1.20
C ASP A 76 16.61 -11.24 1.53
N ALA A 77 17.49 -10.88 0.58
CA ALA A 77 18.38 -9.74 0.73
C ALA A 77 17.62 -8.42 0.81
N PRO A 78 18.07 -7.45 1.62
CA PRO A 78 17.48 -6.12 1.65
C PRO A 78 17.76 -5.37 0.34
N SER A 79 16.77 -4.61 -0.17
CA SER A 79 16.93 -3.78 -1.35
C SER A 79 16.94 -2.29 -1.00
N MET A 80 18.13 -1.71 -0.94
CA MET A 80 18.31 -0.26 -0.79
C MET A 80 18.01 0.47 -2.10
N ASP A 81 18.36 -0.11 -3.23
CA ASP A 81 18.23 0.56 -4.53
C ASP A 81 16.76 0.78 -4.90
N VAL A 82 15.93 -0.25 -4.77
CA VAL A 82 14.49 -0.12 -5.03
C VAL A 82 13.82 0.76 -3.98
N PHE A 83 14.23 0.69 -2.70
CA PHE A 83 13.76 1.60 -1.67
C PHE A 83 14.00 3.07 -2.05
N LEU A 84 15.22 3.42 -2.45
CA LEU A 84 15.56 4.80 -2.83
C LEU A 84 14.83 5.26 -4.10
N LYS A 85 14.62 4.38 -5.06
CA LYS A 85 13.83 4.70 -6.27
C LYS A 85 12.35 4.96 -5.94
N LEU A 86 11.79 4.26 -4.97
CA LEU A 86 10.40 4.42 -4.53
C LEU A 86 10.21 5.64 -3.61
N PHE A 87 11.07 5.78 -2.63
CA PHE A 87 10.86 6.71 -1.50
C PHE A 87 11.90 7.80 -1.38
N GLY A 88 13.02 7.74 -2.11
CA GLY A 88 14.11 8.70 -1.98
C GLY A 88 13.70 10.13 -2.30
N LYS A 89 12.74 10.33 -3.19
CA LYS A 89 12.25 11.67 -3.57
C LYS A 89 11.03 12.14 -2.77
N VAL A 90 10.37 11.24 -2.05
CA VAL A 90 9.14 11.54 -1.31
C VAL A 90 9.41 12.53 -0.17
N ALA A 91 10.60 12.47 0.43
CA ALA A 91 11.01 13.34 1.51
C ALA A 91 11.59 14.70 1.04
N GLU A 92 11.99 14.85 -0.24
CA GLU A 92 12.65 16.07 -0.75
C GLU A 92 11.85 17.36 -0.51
N PRO A 93 10.51 17.42 -0.65
CA PRO A 93 9.73 18.62 -0.39
C PRO A 93 9.62 18.98 1.09
N PHE A 94 10.03 18.09 1.99
CA PHE A 94 9.90 18.25 3.44
C PHE A 94 11.31 18.39 4.07
N PRO A 95 11.94 19.57 4.05
CA PRO A 95 13.35 19.78 4.44
C PRO A 95 13.59 19.57 5.93
N GLU A 96 12.64 19.06 6.65
CA GLU A 96 12.67 19.01 8.10
C GLU A 96 13.22 17.71 8.61
N LYS A 97 14.10 17.78 9.33
CA LYS A 97 14.65 17.29 10.61
C LYS A 97 14.42 15.81 11.00
N CYS A 98 13.58 15.04 10.32
CA CYS A 98 13.46 13.60 10.56
C CYS A 98 13.20 12.83 9.26
N THR A 99 13.58 11.57 9.21
CA THR A 99 13.50 10.73 8.00
C THR A 99 12.06 10.40 7.58
N VAL A 100 11.10 10.69 8.45
CA VAL A 100 9.68 10.39 8.23
C VAL A 100 8.79 11.65 8.20
N SER A 101 9.37 12.83 8.01
CA SER A 101 8.62 14.11 7.91
C SER A 101 7.61 14.13 6.75
N TRP A 102 7.79 13.27 5.76
CA TRP A 102 6.85 13.07 4.66
C TRP A 102 5.57 12.30 5.04
N VAL A 103 5.55 11.65 6.22
CA VAL A 103 4.40 10.85 6.69
C VAL A 103 3.34 11.73 7.35
N THR A 104 3.75 12.79 8.04
CA THR A 104 2.85 13.68 8.77
C THR A 104 3.44 15.08 8.90
N SER A 105 2.57 16.10 8.88
CA SER A 105 2.95 17.50 9.18
C SER A 105 3.14 17.78 10.68
N ASP A 106 2.75 16.87 11.55
CA ASP A 106 2.95 16.96 12.99
C ASP A 106 4.37 16.46 13.32
N LEU A 107 5.28 17.39 13.57
CA LEU A 107 6.68 17.10 13.83
C LEU A 107 6.89 16.25 15.10
N GLU A 108 6.08 16.45 16.13
CA GLU A 108 6.19 15.67 17.37
C GLU A 108 5.86 14.20 17.10
N ARG A 109 4.80 13.95 16.32
CA ARG A 109 4.43 12.61 15.89
C ARG A 109 5.46 11.99 14.95
N ALA A 110 6.03 12.77 14.03
CA ALA A 110 7.08 12.29 13.15
C ALA A 110 8.31 11.84 13.95
N LEU A 111 8.78 12.65 14.89
CA LEU A 111 9.90 12.31 15.77
C LEU A 111 9.60 11.09 16.65
N TYR A 112 8.38 11.01 17.22
CA TYR A 112 7.97 9.82 17.96
C TYR A 112 7.98 8.57 17.09
N TYR A 113 7.49 8.67 15.85
CA TYR A 113 7.46 7.56 14.90
C TYR A 113 8.86 7.01 14.60
N GLU A 114 9.88 7.87 14.52
CA GLU A 114 11.28 7.44 14.34
C GLU A 114 11.80 6.57 15.50
N THR A 115 11.27 6.75 16.71
CA THR A 115 11.70 5.98 17.87
C THR A 115 11.11 4.57 17.92
N LEU A 116 10.10 4.29 17.11
CA LEU A 116 9.43 2.98 17.15
C LEU A 116 10.32 1.88 16.54
N PRO A 117 10.38 0.71 17.14
CA PRO A 117 11.28 -0.37 16.70
C PRO A 117 10.89 -0.96 15.34
N TYR A 118 9.71 -0.62 14.84
CA TYR A 118 9.17 -1.15 13.58
C TYR A 118 9.37 -0.21 12.38
N THR A 119 9.77 1.03 12.63
CA THR A 119 10.00 2.03 11.59
C THR A 119 11.42 1.94 11.03
N ASN A 120 11.65 2.53 9.88
CA ASN A 120 12.96 2.58 9.23
C ASN A 120 13.60 1.19 8.99
N LYS A 121 12.78 0.14 8.87
CA LYS A 121 13.25 -1.20 8.51
C LYS A 121 13.44 -1.30 7.00
N MET A 122 14.57 -1.85 6.62
CA MET A 122 14.79 -2.22 5.22
C MET A 122 14.05 -3.53 4.91
N TYR A 123 13.24 -3.50 3.85
CA TYR A 123 12.50 -4.68 3.42
C TYR A 123 13.32 -5.50 2.41
N SER A 124 12.98 -6.78 2.29
CA SER A 124 13.63 -7.71 1.38
C SER A 124 13.23 -7.47 -0.08
N CYS A 125 14.06 -7.93 -1.01
CA CYS A 125 13.73 -7.95 -2.44
C CYS A 125 12.39 -8.64 -2.70
N ARG A 126 12.10 -9.74 -2.02
CA ARG A 126 10.81 -10.47 -2.10
C ARG A 126 9.62 -9.58 -1.75
N PHE A 127 9.75 -8.76 -0.70
CA PHE A 127 8.71 -7.81 -0.32
C PHE A 127 8.47 -6.78 -1.42
N TYR A 128 9.53 -6.12 -1.92
CA TYR A 128 9.39 -5.11 -2.97
C TYR A 128 8.84 -5.69 -4.26
N ARG A 129 9.25 -6.90 -4.64
CA ARG A 129 8.67 -7.59 -5.79
C ARG A 129 7.15 -7.75 -5.63
N SER A 130 6.69 -8.28 -4.50
CA SER A 130 5.27 -8.49 -4.23
C SER A 130 4.50 -7.17 -4.18
N PHE A 131 5.07 -6.14 -3.57
CA PHE A 131 4.50 -4.79 -3.54
C PHE A 131 4.34 -4.20 -4.94
N LEU A 132 5.37 -4.27 -5.77
CA LEU A 132 5.35 -3.76 -7.14
C LEU A 132 4.40 -4.56 -8.06
N GLN A 133 4.30 -5.86 -7.86
CA GLN A 133 3.32 -6.69 -8.57
C GLN A 133 1.89 -6.28 -8.23
N LEU A 134 1.58 -6.09 -6.94
CA LEU A 134 0.29 -5.60 -6.49
C LEU A 134 -0.01 -4.21 -7.05
N ALA A 135 0.94 -3.26 -6.95
CA ALA A 135 0.80 -1.92 -7.49
C ALA A 135 0.54 -1.94 -9.01
N SER A 136 1.32 -2.74 -9.75
CA SER A 136 1.14 -2.90 -11.20
C SER A 136 -0.24 -3.45 -11.57
N GLU A 137 -0.82 -4.30 -10.75
CA GLU A 137 -2.13 -4.87 -10.96
C GLU A 137 -3.25 -3.87 -10.65
N VAL A 138 -3.26 -3.29 -9.45
CA VAL A 138 -4.36 -2.43 -9.00
C VAL A 138 -4.39 -1.06 -9.69
N GLN A 139 -3.27 -0.60 -10.22
CA GLN A 139 -3.16 0.66 -10.98
C GLN A 139 -3.65 0.55 -12.43
N ARG A 140 -4.06 -0.64 -12.89
CA ARG A 140 -4.63 -0.75 -14.24
C ARG A 140 -5.93 0.04 -14.33
N LYS A 141 -6.08 0.79 -15.43
CA LYS A 141 -7.21 1.71 -15.66
C LYS A 141 -8.60 1.11 -15.42
N ASP A 142 -8.76 -0.17 -15.71
CA ASP A 142 -10.04 -0.87 -15.64
C ASP A 142 -10.14 -1.85 -14.46
N TYR A 143 -9.22 -1.75 -13.48
CA TYR A 143 -9.10 -2.76 -12.43
C TYR A 143 -10.39 -2.95 -11.63
N LEU A 144 -11.00 -1.85 -11.19
CA LEU A 144 -12.25 -1.89 -10.40
C LEU A 144 -13.53 -1.94 -11.25
N LYS A 145 -13.42 -2.05 -12.57
CA LYS A 145 -14.57 -1.94 -13.48
C LYS A 145 -15.63 -3.03 -13.27
N ASN A 146 -15.18 -4.23 -12.93
CA ASN A 146 -16.03 -5.43 -12.83
C ASN A 146 -16.40 -5.81 -11.39
N VAL A 147 -16.09 -4.97 -10.41
CA VAL A 147 -16.54 -5.20 -9.02
C VAL A 147 -18.07 -5.12 -8.96
N SER A 148 -18.73 -6.17 -8.48
CA SER A 148 -20.19 -6.23 -8.43
C SER A 148 -20.66 -7.08 -7.22
N PRO A 149 -21.62 -6.60 -6.42
CA PRO A 149 -22.09 -5.21 -6.40
C PRO A 149 -20.94 -4.26 -6.03
N LYS A 150 -20.98 -3.03 -6.52
CA LYS A 150 -19.97 -2.03 -6.20
C LYS A 150 -20.29 -1.38 -4.84
N PRO A 151 -19.49 -1.61 -3.80
CA PRO A 151 -19.68 -0.90 -2.55
C PRO A 151 -19.39 0.60 -2.74
N PRO A 152 -19.96 1.51 -1.94
CA PRO A 152 -19.57 2.91 -1.94
C PRO A 152 -18.12 3.06 -1.48
N PHE A 153 -17.39 4.02 -2.11
CA PHE A 153 -16.00 4.32 -1.78
C PHE A 153 -15.87 5.69 -1.11
N LEU A 154 -15.05 5.74 -0.07
CA LEU A 154 -14.51 6.98 0.47
C LEU A 154 -13.01 7.01 0.19
N LEU A 155 -12.56 7.96 -0.63
CA LEU A 155 -11.15 8.17 -0.95
C LEU A 155 -10.65 9.38 -0.17
N MET A 156 -9.52 9.22 0.54
CA MET A 156 -8.91 10.30 1.33
C MET A 156 -7.41 10.36 1.04
N SER A 157 -6.93 11.56 0.74
CA SER A 157 -5.50 11.82 0.57
C SER A 157 -5.13 13.19 1.13
N GLY A 158 -3.90 13.34 1.59
CA GLY A 158 -3.37 14.64 1.99
C GLY A 158 -3.04 15.49 0.76
N THR A 159 -3.29 16.79 0.81
CA THR A 159 -2.99 17.73 -0.29
C THR A 159 -1.49 17.83 -0.62
N GLN A 160 -0.63 17.32 0.26
CA GLN A 160 0.83 17.25 0.10
C GLN A 160 1.35 15.81 0.12
N ASP A 161 0.47 14.83 -0.10
CA ASP A 161 0.84 13.42 -0.12
C ASP A 161 1.64 13.09 -1.40
N MET A 162 2.95 13.00 -1.24
CA MET A 162 3.85 12.68 -2.35
C MET A 162 3.82 11.20 -2.75
N VAL A 163 3.33 10.33 -1.88
CA VAL A 163 3.20 8.88 -2.16
C VAL A 163 2.03 8.62 -3.10
N GLY A 164 0.95 9.40 -2.97
CA GLY A 164 -0.22 9.36 -3.83
C GLY A 164 -0.16 10.33 -5.02
N ASP A 165 1.03 10.81 -5.41
CA ASP A 165 1.22 11.78 -6.51
C ASP A 165 0.43 13.08 -6.33
N LYS A 166 0.37 13.54 -5.08
CA LYS A 166 -0.36 14.74 -4.59
C LYS A 166 -1.90 14.58 -4.51
N GLY A 167 -2.37 13.35 -4.42
CA GLY A 167 -3.78 13.03 -4.19
C GLY A 167 -4.58 12.70 -5.42
#